data_2c30ba909e14cfc7f7b3acf8f5ddea3d
#
_entry.id   2c30ba909e14cfc7f7b3acf8f5ddea3d
#
_cell.length_a   1.000
_cell.length_b   1.000
_cell.length_c   1.000
_cell.angle_alpha   90.00
_cell.angle_beta   90.00
_cell.angle_gamma   90.00
#
_symmetry.space_group_name_H-M   'P 1'
#
loop_
_entity.id
_entity.type
_entity.pdbx_description
1 polymer ?
#
loop_
_entity_poly.entity_id
_entity_poly.type
_entity_poly.pdbx_seq_one_letter_code
_entity_poly.pdbx_strand_id
1 'polypeptide(L)' 'MDKELKEHGKELRERICQFITNYTATHSYAPTIREIGEGVGLKSSSSVHSHLTQMKIEGRIETKPYCSRAIKVIEKEE' A
#
# COMPACT_ATOMS: atom_id res chain seq x y z
N MET A 1 -0.57 18.53 16.39
CA MET A 1 -0.49 17.12 16.71
C MET A 1 -1.19 16.28 15.69
N ASP A 2 -2.50 16.48 15.59
CA ASP A 2 -3.27 15.69 14.61
C ASP A 2 -2.77 15.89 13.21
N LYS A 3 -2.34 17.11 12.93
CA LYS A 3 -1.84 17.42 11.61
C LYS A 3 -0.60 16.62 11.29
N GLU A 4 0.26 16.48 12.30
CA GLU A 4 1.50 15.72 12.14
C GLU A 4 1.21 14.26 11.87
N LEU A 5 0.26 13.70 12.61
CA LEU A 5 -0.12 12.30 12.43
C LEU A 5 -0.72 12.06 11.06
N LYS A 6 -1.53 12.99 10.58
CA LYS A 6 -2.12 12.86 9.26
C LYS A 6 -1.06 12.89 8.18
N GLU A 7 -0.09 13.77 8.33
CA GLU A 7 0.97 13.85 7.34
C GLU A 7 1.82 12.61 7.35
N HIS A 8 2.06 12.05 8.52
CA HIS A 8 2.82 10.82 8.61
C HIS A 8 2.10 9.67 7.93
N GLY A 9 0.81 9.54 8.15
CA GLY A 9 0.04 8.50 7.52
C GLY A 9 0.00 8.63 6.01
N LYS A 10 -0.14 9.87 5.55
CA LYS A 10 -0.17 10.14 4.12
C LYS A 10 1.17 9.79 3.47
N GLU A 11 2.24 10.17 4.12
CA GLU A 11 3.58 9.87 3.63
C GLU A 11 3.82 8.37 3.58
N LEU A 12 3.37 7.67 4.61
CA LEU A 12 3.54 6.23 4.66
C LEU A 12 2.78 5.55 3.54
N ARG A 13 1.56 6.00 3.27
CA ARG A 13 0.76 5.44 2.19
C ARG A 13 1.41 5.70 0.84
N GLU A 14 2.06 6.84 0.70
CA GLU A 14 2.80 7.13 -0.53
C GLU A 14 3.95 6.16 -0.71
N ARG A 15 4.64 5.86 0.37
CA ARG A 15 5.74 4.90 0.33
C ARG A 15 5.23 3.51 0.00
N ILE A 16 4.06 3.16 0.50
CA ILE A 16 3.45 1.87 0.18
C ILE A 16 3.15 1.79 -1.31
N CYS A 17 2.60 2.85 -1.87
CA CYS A 17 2.33 2.89 -3.31
C CYS A 17 3.61 2.68 -4.11
N GLN A 18 4.65 3.39 -3.74
CA GLN A 18 5.92 3.28 -4.45
C GLN A 18 6.51 1.88 -4.31
N PHE A 19 6.39 1.30 -3.12
CA PHE A 19 6.90 -0.04 -2.91
C PHE A 19 6.18 -1.04 -3.79
N ILE A 20 4.85 -0.94 -3.85
CA ILE A 20 4.07 -1.87 -4.67
C ILE A 20 4.44 -1.72 -6.13
N THR A 21 4.55 -0.48 -6.60
CA THR A 21 4.88 -0.22 -7.99
C THR A 21 6.25 -0.78 -8.35
N ASN A 22 7.23 -0.51 -7.50
CA ASN A 22 8.60 -0.97 -7.76
C ASN A 22 8.71 -2.49 -7.67
N TYR A 23 8.03 -3.07 -6.68
CA TYR A 23 8.05 -4.51 -6.52
C TYR A 23 7.45 -5.19 -7.73
N THR A 24 6.31 -4.69 -8.18
CA THR A 24 5.64 -5.28 -9.33
C THR A 24 6.50 -5.17 -10.59
N ALA A 25 7.15 -4.03 -10.76
CA ALA A 25 8.02 -3.84 -11.92
C ALA A 25 9.21 -4.80 -11.90
N THR A 26 9.73 -5.10 -10.72
CA THR A 26 10.89 -5.96 -10.58
C THR A 26 10.53 -7.44 -10.67
N HIS A 27 9.43 -7.82 -10.07
CA HIS A 27 9.08 -9.24 -9.91
C HIS A 27 7.99 -9.71 -10.85
N SER A 28 7.31 -8.81 -11.54
CA SER A 28 6.20 -9.12 -12.45
C SER A 28 4.94 -9.59 -11.72
N TYR A 29 4.88 -9.43 -10.41
CA TYR A 29 3.69 -9.70 -9.63
C TYR A 29 3.71 -8.81 -8.40
N ALA A 30 2.55 -8.65 -7.78
CA ALA A 30 2.40 -7.75 -6.66
C ALA A 30 2.94 -8.37 -5.38
N PRO A 31 3.34 -7.55 -4.41
CA PRO A 31 3.79 -8.06 -3.12
C PRO A 31 2.61 -8.50 -2.26
N THR A 32 2.90 -9.35 -1.28
CA THR A 32 1.93 -9.69 -0.26
C THR A 32 1.88 -8.60 0.79
N ILE A 33 0.86 -8.65 1.65
CA ILE A 33 0.75 -7.70 2.75
C ILE A 33 1.99 -7.76 3.63
N ARG A 34 2.48 -8.96 3.88
CA ARG A 34 3.67 -9.14 4.70
C ARG A 34 4.88 -8.48 4.06
N GLU A 35 5.03 -8.68 2.76
CA GLU A 35 6.15 -8.09 2.04
C GLU A 35 6.10 -6.57 2.05
N ILE A 36 4.88 -6.02 1.93
CA ILE A 36 4.72 -4.59 2.00
C ILE A 36 5.15 -4.08 3.37
N GLY A 37 4.70 -4.74 4.43
CA GLY A 37 5.08 -4.34 5.77
C GLY A 37 6.58 -4.33 5.95
N GLU A 38 7.24 -5.38 5.50
CA GLU A 38 8.69 -5.46 5.61
C GLU A 38 9.37 -4.38 4.79
N GLY A 39 8.83 -4.08 3.63
CA GLY A 39 9.44 -3.11 2.74
C GLY A 39 9.33 -1.68 3.23
N VAL A 40 8.28 -1.34 3.97
CA VAL A 40 8.10 0.02 4.45
C VAL A 40 8.30 0.16 5.95
N GLY A 41 8.73 -0.91 6.61
CA GLY A 41 9.09 -0.82 8.02
C GLY A 41 7.93 -0.93 8.99
N LEU A 42 6.82 -1.52 8.58
CA LEU A 42 5.69 -1.75 9.48
C LEU A 42 5.79 -3.17 10.03
N LYS A 43 5.72 -3.29 11.34
CA LYS A 43 5.85 -4.59 11.98
C LYS A 43 4.55 -5.35 12.06
N SER A 44 3.43 -4.65 12.00
CA SER A 44 2.13 -5.25 12.18
C SER A 44 1.41 -5.34 10.85
N SER A 45 0.93 -6.53 10.50
CA SER A 45 0.14 -6.67 9.28
C SER A 45 -1.20 -5.96 9.41
N SER A 46 -1.68 -5.76 10.64
CA SER A 46 -2.89 -4.98 10.84
C SER A 46 -2.71 -3.54 10.37
N SER A 47 -1.55 -2.97 10.65
CA SER A 47 -1.25 -1.62 10.21
C SER A 47 -1.23 -1.54 8.69
N VAL A 48 -0.59 -2.51 8.06
CA VAL A 48 -0.55 -2.55 6.60
C VAL A 48 -1.97 -2.64 6.05
N HIS A 49 -2.75 -3.52 6.64
CA HIS A 49 -4.13 -3.73 6.21
C HIS A 49 -4.94 -2.44 6.32
N SER A 50 -4.77 -1.71 7.42
CA SER A 50 -5.48 -0.44 7.63
C SER A 50 -5.13 0.56 6.54
N HIS A 51 -3.86 0.69 6.24
CA HIS A 51 -3.44 1.63 5.22
C HIS A 51 -3.95 1.23 3.85
N LEU A 52 -3.90 -0.07 3.54
CA LEU A 52 -4.39 -0.54 2.26
C LEU A 52 -5.89 -0.33 2.13
N THR A 53 -6.65 -0.53 3.21
CA THR A 53 -8.07 -0.29 3.20
C THR A 53 -8.36 1.18 2.89
N GLN A 54 -7.62 2.07 3.53
CA GLN A 54 -7.80 3.50 3.28
C GLN A 54 -7.46 3.86 1.84
N MET A 55 -6.38 3.27 1.32
CA MET A 55 -5.97 3.53 -0.05
C MET A 55 -7.01 3.03 -1.05
N LYS A 56 -7.65 1.92 -0.71
CA LYS A 56 -8.71 1.37 -1.52
C LYS A 56 -9.92 2.30 -1.54
N ILE A 57 -10.27 2.83 -0.37
CA ILE A 57 -11.36 3.80 -0.27
C ILE A 57 -11.06 5.04 -1.09
N GLU A 58 -9.81 5.46 -1.09
CA GLU A 58 -9.39 6.64 -1.85
C GLU A 58 -9.26 6.38 -3.34
N GLY A 59 -9.40 5.13 -3.75
CA GLY A 59 -9.28 4.79 -5.15
C GLY A 59 -7.85 4.73 -5.65
N ARG A 60 -6.90 4.54 -4.77
CA ARG A 60 -5.49 4.48 -5.15
C ARG A 60 -5.01 3.09 -5.48
N ILE A 61 -5.68 2.08 -4.97
CA ILE A 61 -5.35 0.68 -5.27
C ILE A 61 -6.62 -0.13 -5.47
N GLU A 62 -6.46 -1.25 -6.15
CA GLU A 62 -7.49 -2.26 -6.28
C GLU A 62 -6.97 -3.56 -5.72
N THR A 63 -7.86 -4.35 -5.13
CA THR A 63 -7.50 -5.68 -4.66
C THR A 63 -8.57 -6.65 -5.09
N LYS A 64 -8.22 -7.94 -5.11
CA LYS A 64 -9.18 -9.00 -5.38
C LYS A 64 -9.30 -9.85 -4.13
N PRO A 65 -10.54 -10.18 -3.73
CA PRO A 65 -10.71 -11.03 -2.54
C PRO A 65 -10.13 -12.41 -2.80
N TYR A 66 -9.61 -12.99 -1.72
CA TYR A 66 -9.11 -14.37 -1.73
C TYR A 66 -7.85 -14.56 -2.58
N CYS A 67 -7.19 -13.46 -2.95
CA CYS A 67 -5.94 -13.55 -3.71
C CYS A 67 -4.87 -12.78 -2.96
N SER A 68 -3.79 -13.45 -2.61
CA SER A 68 -2.77 -12.83 -1.76
C SER A 68 -1.86 -11.87 -2.50
N ARG A 69 -1.76 -11.99 -3.82
CA ARG A 69 -0.88 -11.09 -4.61
C ARG A 69 -1.68 -10.34 -5.65
N ALA A 70 -2.82 -9.81 -5.25
CA ALA A 70 -3.73 -9.17 -6.19
C ALA A 70 -3.92 -7.70 -5.89
N ILE A 71 -2.84 -7.00 -5.56
CA ILE A 71 -2.87 -5.57 -5.28
C ILE A 71 -2.36 -4.84 -6.51
N LYS A 72 -3.13 -3.89 -6.98
CA LYS A 72 -2.76 -3.11 -8.14
C LYS A 72 -2.88 -1.63 -7.81
N VAL A 73 -1.82 -0.88 -8.10
CA VAL A 73 -1.85 0.56 -7.93
C VAL A 73 -2.57 1.18 -9.12
N ILE A 74 -3.53 2.04 -8.82
CA ILE A 74 -4.27 2.74 -9.85
C ILE A 74 -3.62 4.09 -10.06
N GLU A 75 -3.15 4.33 -11.26
CA GLU A 75 -2.56 5.61 -11.59
C GLU A 75 -3.63 6.49 -12.17
N LYS A 76 -3.83 7.62 -11.54
CA LYS A 76 -4.81 8.57 -12.01
C LYS A 76 -4.13 9.65 -12.80
N GLU A 77 -4.64 9.92 -13.94
CA GLU A 77 -4.13 11.01 -14.76
C GLU A 77 -4.97 12.23 -14.51
N GLU A 78 -4.29 13.33 -14.37
CA GLU A 78 -4.95 14.61 -14.15
C GLU A 78 -5.40 15.26 -15.39
#